data_dd332c6a2cc54522679c96a8ddc88b5f
#
_entry.id   dd332c6a2cc54522679c96a8ddc88b5f
#
_cell.length_a   1.000
_cell.length_b   1.000
_cell.length_c   1.000
_cell.angle_alpha   90.00
_cell.angle_beta   90.00
_cell.angle_gamma   90.00
#
_symmetry.space_group_name_H-M   'P 1'
#
loop_
_entity.id
_entity.type
_entity.pdbx_description
1 polymer ?
#
loop_
_entity_poly.entity_id
_entity_poly.type
_entity_poly.pdbx_seq_one_letter_code
_entity_poly.pdbx_strand_id
1 'polypeptide(L)'
;MIAGDGISITEERDKIIDFSDSYIVLQQRILVAGDNSDITTAADIQNGDFKVATQKGTTNYELAVSLFGADKVDAYDQFDFAIAAVISGDADASIVDEVAGLGYMGANKDKVKLVGEGLQTDPLGFAFPEGSPLVDVINQGLALMKENGKLQEINDKFFSPGFTVSYDDIEDVSYDE
;
A
#
# COMPACT_ATOMS: atom_id res chain seq x y z
N MET A 1 18.32 -3.62 -13.74
CA MET A 1 17.65 -3.92 -12.46
C MET A 1 16.22 -3.39 -12.55
N ILE A 2 15.24 -4.06 -11.95
CA ILE A 2 13.84 -3.63 -11.86
C ILE A 2 13.41 -3.82 -10.40
N ALA A 3 12.62 -2.89 -9.85
CA ALA A 3 11.97 -3.04 -8.56
C ALA A 3 10.46 -3.00 -8.75
N GLY A 4 9.75 -3.96 -8.14
CA GLY A 4 8.29 -4.10 -8.21
C GLY A 4 7.74 -4.45 -6.84
N ASP A 5 7.68 -3.46 -5.95
CA ASP A 5 7.32 -3.64 -4.53
C ASP A 5 6.31 -2.58 -4.08
N GLY A 6 5.25 -2.39 -4.86
CA GLY A 6 4.23 -1.41 -4.54
C GLY A 6 4.75 0.03 -4.52
N ILE A 7 5.66 0.38 -5.44
CA ILE A 7 6.31 1.68 -5.43
C ILE A 7 5.41 2.71 -6.11
N SER A 8 5.02 3.74 -5.38
CA SER A 8 4.22 4.85 -5.89
C SER A 8 5.01 5.69 -6.88
N ILE A 9 4.39 5.96 -8.03
CA ILE A 9 4.91 6.90 -9.02
C ILE A 9 4.67 8.31 -8.49
N THR A 10 5.74 9.06 -8.25
CA THR A 10 5.67 10.47 -7.86
C THR A 10 6.61 11.32 -8.70
N GLU A 11 6.26 12.60 -8.91
CA GLU A 11 7.10 13.53 -9.64
C GLU A 11 8.51 13.70 -9.03
N GLU A 12 8.63 13.53 -7.72
CA GLU A 12 9.92 13.62 -7.03
C GLU A 12 10.81 12.42 -7.32
N ARG A 13 10.23 11.22 -7.27
CA ARG A 13 10.94 9.96 -7.58
C ARG A 13 11.30 9.89 -9.05
N ASP A 14 10.43 10.34 -9.94
CA ASP A 14 10.63 10.35 -11.39
C ASP A 14 11.78 11.27 -11.87
N LYS A 15 12.30 12.14 -10.99
CA LYS A 15 13.50 12.95 -11.27
C LYS A 15 14.81 12.19 -11.14
N ILE A 16 14.81 11.03 -10.49
CA ILE A 16 16.02 10.27 -10.14
C ILE A 16 15.98 8.80 -10.54
N ILE A 17 14.80 8.29 -10.90
CA ILE A 17 14.58 6.93 -11.39
C ILE A 17 13.48 6.98 -12.44
N ASP A 18 13.47 6.04 -13.36
CA ASP A 18 12.39 5.87 -14.33
C ASP A 18 11.31 4.94 -13.79
N PHE A 19 10.06 5.18 -14.20
CA PHE A 19 8.92 4.31 -13.91
C PHE A 19 8.31 3.72 -15.18
N SER A 20 7.70 2.56 -15.03
CA SER A 20 6.74 2.07 -16.01
C SER A 20 5.43 2.87 -15.94
N ASP A 21 4.55 2.65 -16.93
CA ASP A 21 3.14 2.95 -16.76
C ASP A 21 2.59 2.28 -15.49
N SER A 22 1.59 2.90 -14.89
CA SER A 22 0.94 2.31 -13.71
C SER A 22 0.26 0.98 -14.05
N TYR A 23 0.53 -0.06 -13.23
CA TYR A 23 -0.12 -1.36 -13.33
C TYR A 23 -1.36 -1.47 -12.44
N ILE A 24 -1.46 -0.63 -11.41
CA ILE A 24 -2.63 -0.50 -10.53
C ILE A 24 -2.67 0.91 -9.93
N VAL A 25 -3.88 1.40 -9.66
CA VAL A 25 -4.11 2.63 -8.89
C VAL A 25 -4.86 2.24 -7.64
N LEU A 26 -4.27 2.52 -6.48
CA LEU A 26 -4.83 2.20 -5.17
C LEU A 26 -5.29 3.48 -4.47
N GLN A 27 -5.99 3.30 -3.37
CA GLN A 27 -6.30 4.38 -2.43
C GLN A 27 -5.51 4.18 -1.13
N GLN A 28 -5.06 5.28 -0.55
CA GLN A 28 -4.55 5.26 0.81
C GLN A 28 -5.72 5.37 1.78
N ARG A 29 -5.71 4.56 2.84
CA ARG A 29 -6.81 4.38 3.79
C ARG A 29 -6.33 4.51 5.22
N ILE A 30 -7.26 4.82 6.11
CA ILE A 30 -7.04 4.79 7.56
C ILE A 30 -7.28 3.37 8.06
N LEU A 31 -6.31 2.81 8.77
CA LEU A 31 -6.41 1.55 9.49
C LEU A 31 -6.38 1.86 11.00
N VAL A 32 -7.29 1.26 11.75
CA VAL A 32 -7.42 1.42 13.20
C VAL A 32 -7.53 0.06 13.89
N ALA A 33 -7.43 0.04 15.22
CA ALA A 33 -7.73 -1.16 16.00
C ALA A 33 -9.17 -1.66 15.75
N GLY A 34 -9.38 -2.97 15.82
CA GLY A 34 -10.66 -3.60 15.50
C GLY A 34 -11.82 -3.12 16.39
N ASP A 35 -11.55 -2.85 17.66
CA ASP A 35 -12.48 -2.34 18.67
C ASP A 35 -12.56 -0.81 18.71
N ASN A 36 -11.79 -0.09 17.88
CA ASN A 36 -11.83 1.37 17.81
C ASN A 36 -13.24 1.85 17.45
N SER A 37 -13.73 2.88 18.16
CA SER A 37 -15.01 3.55 17.94
C SER A 37 -14.88 5.06 17.70
N ASP A 38 -13.71 5.62 17.94
CA ASP A 38 -13.48 7.06 18.04
C ASP A 38 -13.01 7.68 16.73
N ILE A 39 -12.30 6.89 15.90
CA ILE A 39 -11.82 7.30 14.59
C ILE A 39 -12.65 6.58 13.52
N THR A 40 -13.40 7.35 12.75
CA THR A 40 -14.19 6.88 11.60
C THR A 40 -13.83 7.61 10.32
N THR A 41 -13.21 8.77 10.42
CA THR A 41 -12.81 9.64 9.30
C THR A 41 -11.47 10.33 9.58
N ALA A 42 -10.85 10.92 8.55
CA ALA A 42 -9.68 11.78 8.71
C ALA A 42 -9.95 13.00 9.60
N ALA A 43 -11.17 13.53 9.59
CA ALA A 43 -11.55 14.67 10.40
C ALA A 43 -11.48 14.37 11.91
N ASP A 44 -11.75 13.13 12.32
CA ASP A 44 -11.65 12.73 13.72
C ASP A 44 -10.18 12.84 14.20
N ILE A 45 -9.23 12.37 13.37
CA ILE A 45 -7.79 12.47 13.66
C ILE A 45 -7.33 13.94 13.68
N GLN A 46 -7.79 14.77 12.73
CA GLN A 46 -7.42 16.17 12.65
C GLN A 46 -7.84 16.94 13.90
N ASN A 47 -9.04 16.69 14.39
CA ASN A 47 -9.67 17.44 15.49
C ASN A 47 -9.42 16.80 16.87
N GLY A 48 -9.02 15.54 16.94
CA GLY A 48 -8.74 14.80 18.17
C GLY A 48 -7.25 14.83 18.57
N ASP A 49 -6.95 14.25 19.70
CA ASP A 49 -5.58 14.02 20.18
C ASP A 49 -5.18 12.56 19.91
N PHE A 50 -5.01 12.25 18.62
CA PHE A 50 -4.71 10.90 18.14
C PHE A 50 -3.31 10.84 17.51
N LYS A 51 -2.64 9.70 17.67
CA LYS A 51 -1.35 9.35 17.08
C LYS A 51 -1.53 8.49 15.85
N VAL A 52 -0.81 8.82 14.79
CA VAL A 52 -0.82 8.06 13.52
C VAL A 52 0.55 7.41 13.31
N ALA A 53 0.59 6.10 13.18
CA ALA A 53 1.79 5.34 12.85
C ALA A 53 1.85 5.07 11.35
N THR A 54 3.01 5.21 10.73
CA THR A 54 3.21 4.82 9.33
C THR A 54 4.69 4.58 9.02
N GLN A 55 4.99 4.01 7.85
CA GLN A 55 6.38 3.75 7.46
C GLN A 55 7.03 5.02 6.91
N LYS A 56 8.22 5.37 7.43
CA LYS A 56 9.01 6.50 6.94
C LYS A 56 9.42 6.34 5.47
N GLY A 57 9.53 7.46 4.74
CA GLY A 57 9.95 7.48 3.35
C GLY A 57 8.91 6.94 2.35
N THR A 58 7.65 6.85 2.78
CA THR A 58 6.52 6.44 1.94
C THR A 58 5.58 7.62 1.66
N THR A 59 4.79 7.50 0.60
CA THR A 59 3.70 8.44 0.29
C THR A 59 2.64 8.46 1.41
N ASN A 60 2.45 7.35 2.13
CA ASN A 60 1.57 7.27 3.29
C ASN A 60 2.05 8.17 4.43
N TYR A 61 3.36 8.21 4.70
CA TYR A 61 3.95 9.11 5.68
C TYR A 61 3.77 10.58 5.29
N GLU A 62 4.07 10.91 4.02
CA GLU A 62 3.93 12.27 3.50
C GLU A 62 2.48 12.75 3.57
N LEU A 63 1.53 11.90 3.20
CA LEU A 63 0.11 12.18 3.30
C LEU A 63 -0.33 12.38 4.76
N ALA A 64 0.09 11.49 5.67
CA ALA A 64 -0.23 11.60 7.10
C ALA A 64 0.27 12.92 7.69
N VAL A 65 1.52 13.31 7.41
CA VAL A 65 2.10 14.59 7.86
C VAL A 65 1.34 15.77 7.26
N SER A 66 0.98 15.69 5.97
CA SER A 66 0.22 16.75 5.30
C SER A 66 -1.18 16.94 5.89
N LEU A 67 -1.87 15.87 6.25
CA LEU A 67 -3.24 15.90 6.76
C LEU A 67 -3.31 16.22 8.26
N PHE A 68 -2.39 15.68 9.06
CA PHE A 68 -2.50 15.66 10.51
C PHE A 68 -1.43 16.48 11.23
N GLY A 69 -0.35 16.84 10.53
CA GLY A 69 0.83 17.50 11.10
C GLY A 69 1.86 16.50 11.63
N ALA A 70 3.14 16.88 11.56
CA ALA A 70 4.26 16.01 11.95
C ALA A 70 4.23 15.59 13.43
N ASP A 71 3.67 16.43 14.30
CA ASP A 71 3.58 16.17 15.74
C ASP A 71 2.66 14.98 16.10
N LYS A 72 1.74 14.64 15.20
CA LYS A 72 0.82 13.50 15.35
C LYS A 72 1.29 12.24 14.68
N VAL A 73 2.37 12.27 13.88
CA VAL A 73 2.79 11.15 13.04
C VAL A 73 4.08 10.53 13.53
N ASP A 74 3.99 9.30 13.98
CA ASP A 74 5.13 8.49 14.39
C ASP A 74 5.62 7.65 13.20
N ALA A 75 6.91 7.83 12.83
CA ALA A 75 7.54 7.18 11.68
C ALA A 75 8.26 5.88 12.10
N TYR A 76 7.83 4.78 11.56
CA TYR A 76 8.43 3.46 11.79
C TYR A 76 9.31 3.04 10.61
N ASP A 77 10.25 2.11 10.84
CA ASP A 77 11.13 1.60 9.78
C ASP A 77 10.40 0.68 8.78
N GLN A 78 9.34 0.01 9.24
CA GLN A 78 8.53 -0.91 8.43
C GLN A 78 7.06 -0.79 8.80
N PHE A 79 6.17 -1.10 7.85
CA PHE A 79 4.72 -1.09 8.08
C PHE A 79 4.30 -2.06 9.18
N ASP A 80 4.90 -3.24 9.27
CA ASP A 80 4.56 -4.22 10.30
C ASP A 80 4.70 -3.64 11.73
N PHE A 81 5.70 -2.79 11.96
CA PHE A 81 5.87 -2.12 13.25
C PHE A 81 4.81 -1.04 13.48
N ALA A 82 4.42 -0.30 12.44
CA ALA A 82 3.34 0.67 12.52
C ALA A 82 2.00 -0.01 12.84
N ILE A 83 1.70 -1.13 12.19
CA ILE A 83 0.50 -1.91 12.46
C ILE A 83 0.52 -2.55 13.86
N ALA A 84 1.69 -3.05 14.30
CA ALA A 84 1.85 -3.55 15.67
C ALA A 84 1.59 -2.46 16.71
N ALA A 85 2.02 -1.22 16.46
CA ALA A 85 1.74 -0.08 17.33
C ALA A 85 0.23 0.22 17.43
N VAL A 86 -0.51 0.11 16.32
CA VAL A 86 -1.99 0.24 16.36
C VAL A 86 -2.63 -0.89 17.14
N ILE A 87 -2.18 -2.13 16.96
CA ILE A 87 -2.73 -3.30 17.68
C ILE A 87 -2.44 -3.22 19.19
N SER A 88 -1.27 -2.68 19.59
CA SER A 88 -0.88 -2.54 21.01
C SER A 88 -1.48 -1.30 21.68
N GLY A 89 -2.01 -0.34 20.92
CA GLY A 89 -2.51 0.94 21.43
C GLY A 89 -1.41 2.00 21.66
N ASP A 90 -0.21 1.79 21.11
CA ASP A 90 0.86 2.80 21.12
C ASP A 90 0.59 3.90 20.07
N ALA A 91 -0.23 3.58 19.06
CA ALA A 91 -0.79 4.52 18.10
C ALA A 91 -2.28 4.22 17.90
N ASP A 92 -3.06 5.25 17.52
CA ASP A 92 -4.52 5.15 17.36
C ASP A 92 -4.91 4.73 15.95
N ALA A 93 -4.11 5.11 14.97
CA ALA A 93 -4.35 4.83 13.55
C ALA A 93 -3.06 4.60 12.76
N SER A 94 -3.20 4.04 11.56
CA SER A 94 -2.14 3.99 10.54
C SER A 94 -2.70 4.43 9.20
N ILE A 95 -1.85 5.04 8.35
CA ILE A 95 -2.17 5.25 6.94
C ILE A 95 -1.47 4.17 6.14
N VAL A 96 -2.24 3.43 5.36
CA VAL A 96 -1.78 2.30 4.55
C VAL A 96 -2.43 2.31 3.18
N ASP A 97 -1.83 1.65 2.20
CA ASP A 97 -2.51 1.34 0.95
C ASP A 97 -3.66 0.36 1.20
N GLU A 98 -4.78 0.55 0.51
CA GLU A 98 -6.00 -0.25 0.72
C GLU A 98 -5.74 -1.75 0.65
N VAL A 99 -4.98 -2.21 -0.34
CA VAL A 99 -4.65 -3.65 -0.48
C VAL A 99 -3.77 -4.17 0.65
N ALA A 100 -2.81 -3.38 1.12
CA ALA A 100 -2.01 -3.72 2.30
C ALA A 100 -2.88 -3.78 3.55
N GLY A 101 -3.78 -2.81 3.73
CA GLY A 101 -4.74 -2.79 4.82
C GLY A 101 -5.65 -4.02 4.84
N LEU A 102 -6.16 -4.44 3.67
CA LEU A 102 -6.93 -5.67 3.53
C LEU A 102 -6.11 -6.91 3.90
N GLY A 103 -4.84 -6.95 3.49
CA GLY A 103 -3.90 -8.01 3.88
C GLY A 103 -3.69 -8.07 5.39
N TYR A 104 -3.49 -6.92 6.04
CA TYR A 104 -3.36 -6.85 7.51
C TYR A 104 -4.63 -7.27 8.24
N MET A 105 -5.81 -6.91 7.73
CA MET A 105 -7.10 -7.40 8.27
C MET A 105 -7.22 -8.92 8.16
N GLY A 106 -6.78 -9.50 7.04
CA GLY A 106 -6.76 -10.95 6.84
C GLY A 106 -5.83 -11.68 7.81
N ALA A 107 -4.62 -11.16 7.99
CA ALA A 107 -3.60 -11.72 8.88
C ALA A 107 -3.89 -11.50 10.38
N ASN A 108 -4.58 -10.42 10.72
CA ASN A 108 -4.86 -10.00 12.10
C ASN A 108 -6.38 -9.92 12.34
N LYS A 109 -7.09 -11.02 12.12
CA LYS A 109 -8.55 -11.09 12.23
C LYS A 109 -9.05 -10.38 13.50
N ASP A 110 -10.01 -9.47 13.32
CA ASP A 110 -10.68 -8.70 14.37
C ASP A 110 -9.78 -7.74 15.17
N LYS A 111 -8.46 -7.70 14.91
CA LYS A 111 -7.55 -6.80 15.63
C LYS A 111 -7.40 -5.44 14.96
N VAL A 112 -7.61 -5.38 13.64
CA VAL A 112 -7.55 -4.14 12.86
C VAL A 112 -8.68 -4.08 11.84
N LYS A 113 -9.05 -2.86 11.45
CA LYS A 113 -10.04 -2.60 10.41
C LYS A 113 -9.70 -1.32 9.64
N LEU A 114 -10.12 -1.25 8.38
CA LEU A 114 -10.12 -0.01 7.60
C LEU A 114 -11.37 0.79 7.92
N VAL A 115 -11.21 2.12 8.00
CA VAL A 115 -12.32 3.06 8.25
C VAL A 115 -12.28 4.21 7.25
N GLY A 116 -13.40 4.92 7.16
CA GLY A 116 -13.55 6.09 6.28
C GLY A 116 -13.49 5.77 4.79
N GLU A 117 -13.40 6.82 4.00
CA GLU A 117 -13.22 6.76 2.54
C GLU A 117 -11.73 6.79 2.18
N GLY A 118 -11.40 6.59 0.88
CA GLY A 118 -10.04 6.76 0.39
C GLY A 118 -9.57 8.21 0.56
N LEU A 119 -8.34 8.37 1.07
CA LEU A 119 -7.76 9.67 1.34
C LEU A 119 -7.11 10.28 0.10
N GLN A 120 -6.38 9.45 -0.63
CA GLN A 120 -5.63 9.82 -1.83
C GLN A 120 -5.48 8.61 -2.74
N THR A 121 -5.50 8.84 -4.06
CA THR A 121 -5.14 7.81 -5.06
C THR A 121 -3.64 7.75 -5.23
N ASP A 122 -3.11 6.53 -5.35
CA ASP A 122 -1.70 6.24 -5.44
C ASP A 122 -1.44 5.28 -6.61
N PRO A 123 -0.90 5.77 -7.75
CA PRO A 123 -0.54 4.93 -8.87
C PRO A 123 0.76 4.20 -8.58
N LEU A 124 0.77 2.86 -8.73
CA LEU A 124 1.96 2.04 -8.54
C LEU A 124 2.58 1.65 -9.88
N GLY A 125 3.91 1.71 -9.97
CA GLY A 125 4.69 1.35 -11.14
C GLY A 125 5.92 0.52 -10.80
N PHE A 126 6.49 -0.13 -11.82
CA PHE A 126 7.82 -0.71 -11.70
C PHE A 126 8.87 0.38 -11.79
N ALA A 127 9.85 0.35 -10.90
CA ALA A 127 10.94 1.32 -10.87
C ALA A 127 12.22 0.78 -11.50
N PHE A 128 12.93 1.64 -12.22
CA PHE A 128 14.15 1.33 -12.98
C PHE A 128 15.22 2.38 -12.72
N PRO A 129 16.50 2.06 -12.95
CA PRO A 129 17.53 3.08 -13.07
C PRO A 129 17.21 4.05 -14.21
N GLU A 130 17.57 5.32 -14.05
CA GLU A 130 17.39 6.35 -15.07
C GLU A 130 17.99 5.92 -16.43
N GLY A 131 17.25 6.13 -17.52
CA GLY A 131 17.63 5.76 -18.88
C GLY A 131 17.53 4.25 -19.18
N SER A 132 16.79 3.48 -18.39
CA SER A 132 16.67 2.04 -18.59
C SER A 132 15.88 1.68 -19.86
N PRO A 133 16.45 0.90 -20.79
CA PRO A 133 15.72 0.44 -21.99
C PRO A 133 14.59 -0.56 -21.66
N LEU A 134 14.48 -1.03 -20.42
CA LEU A 134 13.43 -1.96 -20.01
C LEU A 134 12.07 -1.26 -19.81
N VAL A 135 12.04 0.05 -19.60
CA VAL A 135 10.80 0.80 -19.40
C VAL A 135 9.85 0.59 -20.59
N ASP A 136 10.35 0.81 -21.81
CA ASP A 136 9.53 0.65 -23.03
C ASP A 136 9.04 -0.79 -23.20
N VAL A 137 9.86 -1.78 -22.91
CA VAL A 137 9.50 -3.20 -23.02
C VAL A 137 8.40 -3.56 -22.03
N ILE A 138 8.54 -3.11 -20.78
CA ILE A 138 7.54 -3.36 -19.73
C ILE A 138 6.23 -2.62 -20.08
N ASN A 139 6.29 -1.38 -20.54
CA ASN A 139 5.10 -0.62 -20.92
C ASN A 139 4.35 -1.27 -22.08
N GLN A 140 5.06 -1.81 -23.09
CA GLN A 140 4.44 -2.60 -24.15
C GLN A 140 3.74 -3.85 -23.60
N GLY A 141 4.37 -4.55 -22.66
CA GLY A 141 3.77 -5.70 -21.97
C GLY A 141 2.52 -5.32 -21.18
N LEU A 142 2.59 -4.23 -20.40
CA LEU A 142 1.45 -3.71 -19.63
C LEU A 142 0.30 -3.29 -20.54
N ALA A 143 0.58 -2.63 -21.68
CA ALA A 143 -0.42 -2.24 -22.65
C ALA A 143 -1.16 -3.47 -23.23
N LEU A 144 -0.43 -4.52 -23.62
CA LEU A 144 -1.02 -5.77 -24.09
C LEU A 144 -1.87 -6.46 -23.01
N MET A 145 -1.40 -6.45 -21.76
CA MET A 145 -2.14 -7.02 -20.64
C MET A 145 -3.40 -6.23 -20.30
N LYS A 146 -3.38 -4.90 -20.48
CA LYS A 146 -4.57 -4.04 -20.35
C LYS A 146 -5.57 -4.34 -21.48
N GLU A 147 -5.10 -4.43 -22.74
CA GLU A 147 -5.94 -4.68 -23.91
C GLU A 147 -6.66 -6.03 -23.86
N ASN A 148 -5.97 -7.09 -23.43
CA ASN A 148 -6.53 -8.45 -23.36
C ASN A 148 -7.22 -8.77 -22.02
N GLY A 149 -7.29 -7.80 -21.09
CA GLY A 149 -7.94 -7.95 -19.78
C GLY A 149 -7.12 -8.73 -18.74
N LYS A 150 -5.92 -9.21 -19.09
CA LYS A 150 -5.11 -10.03 -18.17
C LYS A 150 -4.63 -9.25 -16.94
N LEU A 151 -4.32 -7.96 -17.10
CA LEU A 151 -3.93 -7.12 -15.99
C LEU A 151 -5.07 -6.97 -14.96
N GLN A 152 -6.31 -6.80 -15.45
CA GLN A 152 -7.48 -6.72 -14.59
C GLN A 152 -7.72 -8.06 -13.86
N GLU A 153 -7.64 -9.19 -14.58
CA GLU A 153 -7.77 -10.52 -13.98
C GLU A 153 -6.77 -10.75 -12.83
N ILE A 154 -5.50 -10.34 -13.03
CA ILE A 154 -4.47 -10.45 -12.01
C ILE A 154 -4.78 -9.53 -10.83
N ASN A 155 -5.15 -8.28 -11.09
CA ASN A 155 -5.50 -7.33 -10.03
C ASN A 155 -6.70 -7.84 -9.20
N ASP A 156 -7.75 -8.33 -9.84
CA ASP A 156 -8.93 -8.88 -9.17
C ASP A 156 -8.58 -10.12 -8.34
N LYS A 157 -7.64 -10.94 -8.82
CA LYS A 157 -7.20 -12.13 -8.10
C LYS A 157 -6.37 -11.80 -6.86
N PHE A 158 -5.37 -10.91 -6.99
CA PHE A 158 -4.37 -10.72 -5.95
C PHE A 158 -4.62 -9.52 -5.04
N PHE A 159 -5.42 -8.54 -5.47
CA PHE A 159 -5.72 -7.32 -4.73
C PHE A 159 -7.20 -7.21 -4.31
N SER A 160 -7.93 -8.33 -4.31
CA SER A 160 -9.30 -8.36 -3.80
C SER A 160 -9.35 -8.65 -2.30
N PRO A 161 -10.40 -8.20 -1.59
CA PRO A 161 -10.56 -8.47 -0.16
C PRO A 161 -10.64 -9.95 0.21
N GLY A 162 -10.92 -10.81 -0.75
CA GLY A 162 -11.02 -12.26 -0.56
C GLY A 162 -9.73 -13.03 -0.85
N PHE A 163 -8.64 -12.32 -1.22
CA PHE A 163 -7.38 -12.99 -1.49
C PHE A 163 -6.73 -13.48 -0.20
N THR A 164 -6.56 -14.80 -0.11
CA THR A 164 -5.77 -15.45 0.95
C THR A 164 -4.80 -16.41 0.28
N VAL A 165 -3.53 -16.35 0.65
CA VAL A 165 -2.52 -17.35 0.27
C VAL A 165 -2.38 -18.33 1.43
N SER A 166 -2.59 -19.62 1.16
CA SER A 166 -2.18 -20.69 2.06
C SER A 166 -0.91 -21.35 1.52
N TYR A 167 -0.12 -21.99 2.37
CA TYR A 167 1.03 -22.77 1.93
C TYR A 167 0.61 -23.95 1.03
N ASP A 168 -0.63 -24.39 1.13
CA ASP A 168 -1.20 -25.48 0.31
C ASP A 168 -1.48 -25.03 -1.13
N ASP A 169 -1.51 -23.70 -1.40
CA ASP A 169 -1.68 -23.14 -2.74
C ASP A 169 -0.35 -23.01 -3.52
N ILE A 170 0.78 -23.31 -2.87
CA ILE A 170 2.10 -23.31 -3.49
C ILE A 170 2.33 -24.68 -4.10
N GLU A 171 2.08 -24.81 -5.40
CA GLU A 171 2.47 -26.02 -6.14
C GLU A 171 4.00 -26.18 -6.10
N ASP A 172 4.48 -27.39 -5.77
CA ASP A 172 5.88 -27.75 -5.89
C ASP A 172 6.34 -27.55 -7.34
N VAL A 173 7.14 -26.51 -7.57
CA VAL A 173 7.77 -26.31 -8.88
C VAL A 173 8.88 -27.35 -9.02
N SER A 174 8.60 -28.44 -9.73
CA SER A 174 9.65 -29.37 -10.15
C SER A 174 10.51 -28.68 -11.20
N TYR A 175 11.74 -28.39 -10.86
CA TYR A 175 12.76 -28.03 -11.86
C TYR A 175 13.23 -29.35 -12.49
N ASP A 176 12.78 -29.64 -13.72
CA ASP A 176 13.37 -30.69 -14.53
C ASP A 176 14.81 -30.24 -14.87
N GLU A 177 15.79 -31.05 -14.50
CA GLU A 177 17.21 -30.85 -14.79
C GLU A 177 17.54 -30.97 -16.30
#